data_07cd4f13e10de8af99bc99a1fcc3a8c0
#
_entry.id   07cd4f13e10de8af99bc99a1fcc3a8c0
#
_cell.length_a   1.000
_cell.length_b   1.000
_cell.length_c   1.000
_cell.angle_alpha   90.00
_cell.angle_beta   90.00
_cell.angle_gamma   90.00
#
_symmetry.space_group_name_H-M   'P 1'
#
loop_
_entity.id
_entity.type
_entity.pdbx_description
1 polymer ?
#
loop_
_entity_poly.entity_id
_entity_poly.type
_entity_poly.pdbx_seq_one_letter_code
_entity_poly.pdbx_strand_id
1 'polypeptide(L)'
;MNRQTKPLKPYHGLIVLILTAVCIFLIGPVLSNYMGLYGTLISELLMLAGAVGCTFLFRGNPKYVFPIHKPTPHGLFGTFLFWMGTIGIAMVFTVVLACFFPDEIMGTSAGLSYTFLSVPVLVAVLIVSITPAFCEEAVFRGIVFNSFWPIGNKWIVIVLTGCIFGAFHGSIWRFFPTAILGMAMAYLLAETGNMVYNIMFHAINNLLPLVLMFGMQWLMDGLYQVAGSAAYSQ
;
A
#
# COMPACT_ATOMS: atom_id res chain seq x y z
N MET A 1 8.79 -9.83 -34.74
CA MET A 1 7.41 -10.41 -34.69
C MET A 1 6.57 -9.51 -33.78
N ASN A 2 5.66 -8.70 -34.38
CA ASN A 2 4.70 -7.89 -33.62
C ASN A 2 3.65 -8.82 -32.99
N ARG A 3 3.88 -9.26 -31.75
CA ARG A 3 2.81 -9.94 -30.98
C ARG A 3 1.74 -8.90 -30.71
N GLN A 4 0.57 -9.07 -31.35
CA GLN A 4 -0.59 -8.23 -31.07
C GLN A 4 -0.92 -8.34 -29.57
N THR A 5 -0.83 -7.22 -28.84
CA THR A 5 -1.22 -7.15 -27.43
C THR A 5 -2.73 -7.26 -27.32
N LYS A 6 -3.22 -8.02 -26.34
CA LYS A 6 -4.65 -8.20 -26.07
C LYS A 6 -5.06 -7.42 -24.82
N PRO A 7 -6.29 -6.87 -24.78
CA PRO A 7 -6.80 -6.30 -23.54
C PRO A 7 -6.91 -7.40 -22.46
N LEU A 8 -6.62 -7.01 -21.22
CA LEU A 8 -6.81 -7.89 -20.07
C LEU A 8 -8.31 -8.18 -19.89
N LYS A 9 -8.63 -9.34 -19.34
CA LYS A 9 -10.00 -9.80 -19.07
C LYS A 9 -10.17 -10.03 -17.57
N PRO A 10 -11.39 -9.99 -17.01
CA PRO A 10 -11.63 -10.15 -15.57
C PRO A 10 -10.98 -11.41 -14.97
N TYR A 11 -10.97 -12.53 -15.68
CA TYR A 11 -10.34 -13.76 -15.17
C TYR A 11 -8.80 -13.66 -15.04
N HIS A 12 -8.12 -12.78 -15.80
CA HIS A 12 -6.70 -12.50 -15.62
C HIS A 12 -6.46 -11.82 -14.25
N GLY A 13 -7.32 -10.87 -13.88
CA GLY A 13 -7.30 -10.25 -12.57
C GLY A 13 -7.53 -11.25 -11.45
N LEU A 14 -8.50 -12.17 -11.62
CA LEU A 14 -8.77 -13.21 -10.62
C LEU A 14 -7.58 -14.17 -10.44
N ILE A 15 -6.91 -14.58 -11.52
CA ILE A 15 -5.71 -15.41 -11.43
C ILE A 15 -4.62 -14.68 -10.63
N VAL A 16 -4.37 -13.40 -10.94
CA VAL A 16 -3.35 -12.62 -10.21
C VAL A 16 -3.74 -12.43 -8.75
N LEU A 17 -5.02 -12.20 -8.44
CA LEU A 17 -5.49 -12.11 -7.05
C LEU A 17 -5.25 -13.41 -6.29
N ILE A 18 -5.49 -14.58 -6.90
CA ILE A 18 -5.20 -15.87 -6.26
C ILE A 18 -3.70 -16.02 -5.99
N LEU A 19 -2.84 -15.70 -6.97
CA LEU A 19 -1.39 -15.75 -6.79
C LEU A 19 -0.91 -14.78 -5.71
N THR A 20 -1.47 -13.58 -5.68
CA THR A 20 -1.18 -12.57 -4.66
C THR A 20 -1.64 -13.04 -3.27
N ALA A 21 -2.83 -13.66 -3.17
CA ALA A 21 -3.33 -14.23 -1.92
C ALA A 21 -2.41 -15.35 -1.40
N VAL A 22 -1.96 -16.25 -2.26
CA VAL A 22 -0.96 -17.27 -1.91
C VAL A 22 0.33 -16.62 -1.41
N CYS A 23 0.81 -15.58 -2.09
CA CYS A 23 2.02 -14.87 -1.69
C CYS A 23 1.85 -14.21 -0.31
N ILE A 24 0.77 -13.45 -0.08
CA ILE A 24 0.56 -12.68 1.16
C ILE A 24 0.18 -13.59 2.34
N PHE A 25 -0.73 -14.54 2.14
CA PHE A 25 -1.32 -15.29 3.26
C PHE A 25 -0.66 -16.64 3.54
N LEU A 26 0.12 -17.19 2.61
CA LEU A 26 0.82 -18.47 2.80
C LEU A 26 2.34 -18.30 2.81
N ILE A 27 2.92 -17.65 1.80
CA ILE A 27 4.37 -17.51 1.66
C ILE A 27 4.90 -16.42 2.59
N GLY A 28 4.25 -15.26 2.63
CA GLY A 28 4.67 -14.08 3.40
C GLY A 28 4.85 -14.37 4.89
N PRO A 29 3.88 -14.98 5.60
CA PRO A 29 4.04 -15.32 7.01
C PRO A 29 5.21 -16.27 7.28
N VAL A 30 5.44 -17.24 6.40
CA VAL A 30 6.59 -18.16 6.52
C VAL A 30 7.90 -17.38 6.39
N LEU A 31 8.03 -16.56 5.36
CA LEU A 31 9.22 -15.74 5.15
C LEU A 31 9.44 -14.75 6.31
N SER A 32 8.38 -14.09 6.76
CA SER A 32 8.48 -13.13 7.87
C SER A 32 8.82 -13.79 9.21
N ASN A 33 8.39 -15.04 9.42
CA ASN A 33 8.76 -15.78 10.61
C ASN A 33 10.28 -16.11 10.69
N TYR A 34 10.90 -16.38 9.54
CA TYR A 34 12.34 -16.68 9.48
C TYR A 34 13.23 -15.45 9.31
N MET A 35 12.74 -14.41 8.65
CA MET A 35 13.55 -13.27 8.19
C MET A 35 13.03 -11.91 8.69
N GLY A 36 11.99 -11.88 9.54
CA GLY A 36 11.39 -10.64 10.02
C GLY A 36 10.89 -9.77 8.85
N LEU A 37 11.12 -8.48 8.95
CA LEU A 37 10.68 -7.51 7.93
C LEU A 37 11.31 -7.74 6.54
N TYR A 38 12.49 -8.38 6.46
CA TYR A 38 13.09 -8.75 5.16
C TYR A 38 12.28 -9.82 4.42
N GLY A 39 11.54 -10.68 5.15
CA GLY A 39 10.60 -11.62 4.55
C GLY A 39 9.45 -10.92 3.82
N THR A 40 8.98 -9.80 4.36
CA THR A 40 7.99 -8.93 3.69
C THR A 40 8.55 -8.37 2.38
N LEU A 41 9.79 -7.88 2.38
CA LEU A 41 10.45 -7.40 1.16
C LEU A 41 10.46 -8.47 0.06
N ILE A 42 10.82 -9.72 0.41
CA ILE A 42 10.84 -10.81 -0.56
C ILE A 42 9.44 -11.08 -1.10
N SER A 43 8.41 -11.09 -0.24
CA SER A 43 7.03 -11.28 -0.64
C SER A 43 6.55 -10.19 -1.62
N GLU A 44 6.89 -8.93 -1.36
CA GLU A 44 6.59 -7.81 -2.25
C GLU A 44 7.24 -7.96 -3.62
N LEU A 45 8.52 -8.32 -3.65
CA LEU A 45 9.25 -8.55 -4.90
C LEU A 45 8.70 -9.75 -5.69
N LEU A 46 8.24 -10.81 -5.02
CA LEU A 46 7.57 -11.94 -5.66
C LEU A 46 6.22 -11.50 -6.26
N MET A 47 5.46 -10.64 -5.58
CA MET A 47 4.22 -10.09 -6.13
C MET A 47 4.48 -9.23 -7.37
N LEU A 48 5.49 -8.38 -7.34
CA LEU A 48 5.90 -7.57 -8.50
C LEU A 48 6.32 -8.47 -9.67
N ALA A 49 7.17 -9.46 -9.41
CA ALA A 49 7.60 -10.42 -10.43
C ALA A 49 6.41 -11.19 -11.03
N GLY A 50 5.45 -11.59 -10.17
CA GLY A 50 4.19 -12.22 -10.58
C GLY A 50 3.35 -11.30 -11.47
N ALA A 51 3.17 -10.04 -11.08
CA ALA A 51 2.43 -9.04 -11.87
C ALA A 51 3.07 -8.82 -13.25
N VAL A 52 4.38 -8.60 -13.28
CA VAL A 52 5.11 -8.42 -14.55
C VAL A 52 5.04 -9.70 -15.41
N GLY A 53 5.33 -10.86 -14.81
CA GLY A 53 5.29 -12.15 -15.51
C GLY A 53 3.90 -12.46 -16.08
N CYS A 54 2.84 -12.27 -15.30
CA CYS A 54 1.45 -12.45 -15.76
C CYS A 54 1.08 -11.49 -16.88
N THR A 55 1.58 -10.25 -16.88
CA THR A 55 1.34 -9.30 -17.97
C THR A 55 1.86 -9.88 -19.31
N PHE A 56 3.06 -10.44 -19.32
CA PHE A 56 3.62 -11.07 -20.53
C PHE A 56 2.93 -12.40 -20.89
N LEU A 57 2.58 -13.20 -19.89
CA LEU A 57 1.87 -14.48 -20.08
C LEU A 57 0.51 -14.25 -20.73
N PHE A 58 -0.23 -13.26 -20.29
CA PHE A 58 -1.55 -12.89 -20.82
C PHE A 58 -1.46 -12.07 -22.11
N ARG A 59 -0.25 -11.77 -22.60
CA ARG A 59 0.00 -10.94 -23.78
C ARG A 59 -0.58 -9.51 -23.61
N GLY A 60 -0.62 -9.02 -22.38
CA GLY A 60 -0.98 -7.63 -22.07
C GLY A 60 0.08 -6.66 -22.61
N ASN A 61 -0.34 -5.42 -22.83
CA ASN A 61 0.60 -4.34 -23.18
C ASN A 61 1.18 -3.74 -21.90
N PRO A 62 2.49 -3.90 -21.60
CA PRO A 62 3.08 -3.37 -20.36
C PRO A 62 2.91 -1.84 -20.21
N LYS A 63 2.94 -1.08 -21.31
CA LYS A 63 2.74 0.38 -21.29
C LYS A 63 1.31 0.77 -20.91
N TYR A 64 0.35 -0.08 -21.19
CA TYR A 64 -1.05 0.12 -20.81
C TYR A 64 -1.32 -0.41 -19.40
N VAL A 65 -0.75 -1.55 -19.05
CA VAL A 65 -0.92 -2.18 -17.73
C VAL A 65 -0.20 -1.37 -16.66
N PHE A 66 0.98 -0.86 -16.95
CA PHE A 66 1.80 -0.03 -16.05
C PHE A 66 2.03 1.35 -16.69
N PRO A 67 1.01 2.24 -16.69
CA PRO A 67 1.10 3.53 -17.36
C PRO A 67 1.97 4.50 -16.54
N ILE A 68 3.28 4.48 -16.80
CA ILE A 68 4.26 5.34 -16.17
C ILE A 68 4.59 6.47 -17.13
N HIS A 69 4.17 7.68 -16.78
CA HIS A 69 4.41 8.89 -17.55
C HIS A 69 5.12 9.94 -16.69
N LYS A 70 5.81 10.89 -17.33
CA LYS A 70 6.45 12.01 -16.63
C LYS A 70 5.36 12.79 -15.84
N PRO A 71 5.48 12.90 -14.51
CA PRO A 71 4.50 13.64 -13.73
C PRO A 71 4.67 15.15 -13.94
N THR A 72 3.59 15.91 -13.77
CA THR A 72 3.61 17.37 -13.75
C THR A 72 3.66 17.89 -12.33
N PRO A 73 4.26 19.08 -12.06
CA PRO A 73 4.25 19.67 -10.73
C PRO A 73 2.85 19.86 -10.16
N HIS A 74 1.89 20.32 -10.97
CA HIS A 74 0.50 20.47 -10.58
C HIS A 74 -0.15 19.12 -10.24
N GLY A 75 0.14 18.07 -11.01
CA GLY A 75 -0.35 16.71 -10.73
C GLY A 75 0.21 16.15 -9.42
N LEU A 76 1.49 16.37 -9.13
CA LEU A 76 2.10 15.98 -7.85
C LEU A 76 1.46 16.73 -6.68
N PHE A 77 1.30 18.05 -6.80
CA PHE A 77 0.65 18.84 -5.77
C PHE A 77 -0.83 18.46 -5.58
N GLY A 78 -1.57 18.26 -6.67
CA GLY A 78 -2.96 17.78 -6.62
C GLY A 78 -3.08 16.39 -5.97
N THR A 79 -2.15 15.49 -6.27
CA THR A 79 -2.08 14.16 -5.63
C THR A 79 -1.85 14.27 -4.13
N PHE A 80 -0.96 15.17 -3.70
CA PHE A 80 -0.69 15.42 -2.27
C PHE A 80 -1.93 15.95 -1.56
N LEU A 81 -2.64 16.94 -2.12
CA LEU A 81 -3.88 17.46 -1.55
C LEU A 81 -4.99 16.38 -1.51
N PHE A 82 -5.09 15.59 -2.57
CA PHE A 82 -6.06 14.49 -2.63
C PHE A 82 -5.77 13.42 -1.58
N TRP A 83 -4.49 13.08 -1.36
CA TRP A 83 -4.07 12.19 -0.29
C TRP A 83 -4.41 12.77 1.09
N MET A 84 -4.15 14.06 1.35
CA MET A 84 -4.51 14.71 2.63
C MET A 84 -6.01 14.60 2.93
N GLY A 85 -6.87 14.85 1.95
CA GLY A 85 -8.31 14.70 2.11
C GLY A 85 -8.72 13.25 2.37
N THR A 86 -8.13 12.31 1.63
CA THR A 86 -8.45 10.88 1.75
C THR A 86 -7.99 10.31 3.08
N ILE A 87 -6.76 10.62 3.54
CA ILE A 87 -6.28 10.15 4.83
C ILE A 87 -7.10 10.72 5.97
N GLY A 88 -7.56 11.99 5.87
CA GLY A 88 -8.49 12.59 6.83
C GLY A 88 -9.77 11.77 6.97
N ILE A 89 -10.40 11.37 5.86
CA ILE A 89 -11.59 10.51 5.87
C ILE A 89 -11.28 9.14 6.48
N ALA A 90 -10.17 8.51 6.09
CA ALA A 90 -9.76 7.22 6.63
C ALA A 90 -9.48 7.28 8.15
N MET A 91 -8.87 8.38 8.62
CA MET A 91 -8.63 8.62 10.05
C MET A 91 -9.93 8.79 10.83
N VAL A 92 -10.90 9.56 10.32
CA VAL A 92 -12.23 9.66 10.96
C VAL A 92 -12.86 8.27 11.10
N PHE A 93 -12.80 7.46 10.07
CA PHE A 93 -13.31 6.08 10.11
C PHE A 93 -12.58 5.23 11.16
N THR A 94 -11.27 5.35 11.25
CA THR A 94 -10.46 4.64 12.25
C THR A 94 -10.80 5.08 13.67
N VAL A 95 -11.00 6.38 13.90
CA VAL A 95 -11.41 6.93 15.21
C VAL A 95 -12.81 6.41 15.60
N VAL A 96 -13.75 6.40 14.67
CA VAL A 96 -15.09 5.82 14.90
C VAL A 96 -14.99 4.35 15.29
N LEU A 97 -14.19 3.55 14.58
CA LEU A 97 -13.95 2.15 14.94
C LEU A 97 -13.31 2.02 16.33
N ALA A 98 -12.35 2.88 16.66
CA ALA A 98 -11.69 2.87 17.98
C ALA A 98 -12.62 3.22 19.13
N CYS A 99 -13.70 4.00 18.91
CA CYS A 99 -14.73 4.24 19.92
C CYS A 99 -15.53 2.98 20.29
N PHE A 100 -15.68 2.04 19.36
CA PHE A 100 -16.44 0.80 19.58
C PHE A 100 -15.52 -0.40 19.86
N PHE A 101 -14.30 -0.40 19.37
CA PHE A 101 -13.35 -1.51 19.38
C PHE A 101 -11.93 -1.01 19.72
N PRO A 102 -11.73 -0.38 20.91
CA PRO A 102 -10.44 0.25 21.24
C PRO A 102 -9.29 -0.75 21.34
N ASP A 103 -9.52 -1.91 21.96
CA ASP A 103 -8.46 -2.90 22.20
C ASP A 103 -7.95 -3.51 20.89
N GLU A 104 -8.83 -3.77 19.94
CA GLU A 104 -8.50 -4.34 18.63
C GLU A 104 -7.73 -3.33 17.76
N ILE A 105 -8.14 -2.07 17.77
CA ILE A 105 -7.45 -1.01 17.03
C ILE A 105 -6.07 -0.75 17.65
N MET A 106 -5.98 -0.65 18.98
CA MET A 106 -4.72 -0.47 19.70
C MET A 106 -3.78 -1.67 19.49
N GLY A 107 -4.29 -2.90 19.60
CA GLY A 107 -3.52 -4.12 19.38
C GLY A 107 -2.96 -4.21 17.96
N THR A 108 -3.77 -3.87 16.95
CA THR A 108 -3.33 -3.80 15.55
C THR A 108 -2.21 -2.77 15.37
N SER A 109 -2.35 -1.59 15.96
CA SER A 109 -1.36 -0.51 15.87
C SER A 109 -0.06 -0.88 16.60
N ALA A 110 -0.15 -1.49 17.77
CA ALA A 110 1.01 -1.94 18.54
C ALA A 110 1.81 -3.04 17.80
N GLY A 111 1.13 -4.01 17.20
CA GLY A 111 1.76 -5.05 16.40
C GLY A 111 2.55 -4.51 15.20
N LEU A 112 1.98 -3.52 14.49
CA LEU A 112 2.67 -2.85 13.39
C LEU A 112 3.89 -2.07 13.89
N SER A 113 3.75 -1.32 14.99
CA SER A 113 4.85 -0.55 15.58
C SER A 113 6.02 -1.44 15.98
N TYR A 114 5.74 -2.55 16.66
CA TYR A 114 6.77 -3.52 17.03
C TYR A 114 7.55 -4.04 15.81
N THR A 115 6.84 -4.38 14.74
CA THR A 115 7.45 -4.88 13.51
C THR A 115 8.30 -3.82 12.81
N PHE A 116 7.80 -2.59 12.71
CA PHE A 116 8.48 -1.53 11.95
C PHE A 116 9.69 -0.96 12.69
N LEU A 117 9.63 -0.88 14.02
CA LEU A 117 10.73 -0.42 14.87
C LEU A 117 11.82 -1.50 15.06
N SER A 118 11.63 -2.72 14.56
CA SER A 118 12.63 -3.81 14.68
C SER A 118 13.85 -3.63 13.78
N VAL A 119 13.85 -2.66 12.87
CA VAL A 119 14.92 -2.37 11.91
C VAL A 119 15.26 -0.87 11.88
N PRO A 120 16.44 -0.47 11.36
CA PRO A 120 16.78 0.94 11.19
C PRO A 120 15.76 1.68 10.31
N VAL A 121 15.52 2.97 10.60
CA VAL A 121 14.50 3.79 9.95
C VAL A 121 14.58 3.76 8.41
N LEU A 122 15.77 3.83 7.83
CA LEU A 122 15.93 3.79 6.37
C LEU A 122 15.50 2.44 5.78
N VAL A 123 15.77 1.35 6.50
CA VAL A 123 15.33 -0.01 6.09
C VAL A 123 13.81 -0.11 6.19
N ALA A 124 13.21 0.39 7.28
CA ALA A 124 11.76 0.45 7.43
C ALA A 124 11.11 1.26 6.31
N VAL A 125 11.64 2.44 5.97
CA VAL A 125 11.13 3.28 4.86
C VAL A 125 11.20 2.53 3.53
N LEU A 126 12.30 1.87 3.22
CA LEU A 126 12.44 1.09 1.98
C LEU A 126 11.44 -0.07 1.92
N ILE A 127 11.30 -0.86 2.99
CA ILE A 127 10.50 -2.09 2.98
C ILE A 127 9.01 -1.80 3.17
N VAL A 128 8.65 -0.81 4.00
CA VAL A 128 7.25 -0.58 4.38
C VAL A 128 6.59 0.52 3.54
N SER A 129 7.37 1.48 3.03
CA SER A 129 6.81 2.60 2.26
C SER A 129 7.10 2.49 0.77
N ILE A 130 8.36 2.43 0.40
CA ILE A 130 8.76 2.54 -1.02
C ILE A 130 8.44 1.25 -1.80
N THR A 131 8.88 0.10 -1.29
CA THR A 131 8.70 -1.18 -2.02
C THR A 131 7.23 -1.53 -2.23
N PRO A 132 6.32 -1.48 -1.22
CA PRO A 132 4.90 -1.75 -1.43
C PRO A 132 4.25 -0.77 -2.41
N ALA A 133 4.65 0.52 -2.39
CA ALA A 133 4.12 1.51 -3.34
C ALA A 133 4.38 1.14 -4.81
N PHE A 134 5.47 0.44 -5.11
CA PHE A 134 5.71 -0.07 -6.47
C PHE A 134 5.06 -1.44 -6.70
N CYS A 135 5.23 -2.36 -5.77
CA CYS A 135 4.84 -3.76 -5.94
C CYS A 135 3.32 -3.92 -5.90
N GLU A 136 2.66 -3.34 -4.91
CA GLU A 136 1.21 -3.42 -4.79
C GLU A 136 0.51 -2.60 -5.88
N GLU A 137 1.02 -1.42 -6.26
CA GLU A 137 0.43 -0.68 -7.38
C GLU A 137 0.54 -1.44 -8.70
N ALA A 138 1.64 -2.16 -8.94
CA ALA A 138 1.76 -3.01 -10.12
C ALA A 138 0.71 -4.14 -10.14
N VAL A 139 0.41 -4.75 -9.01
CA VAL A 139 -0.64 -5.77 -8.87
C VAL A 139 -2.03 -5.13 -9.01
N PHE A 140 -2.38 -4.23 -8.09
CA PHE A 140 -3.77 -3.77 -7.92
C PHE A 140 -4.19 -2.74 -8.97
N ARG A 141 -3.32 -1.78 -9.33
CA ARG A 141 -3.64 -0.75 -10.34
C ARG A 141 -3.15 -1.14 -11.72
N GLY A 142 -2.08 -1.94 -11.78
CA GLY A 142 -1.61 -2.52 -13.02
C GLY A 142 -2.58 -3.57 -13.55
N ILE A 143 -2.49 -4.81 -13.06
CA ILE A 143 -3.25 -5.91 -13.66
C ILE A 143 -4.70 -5.93 -13.19
N VAL A 144 -4.97 -5.87 -11.89
CA VAL A 144 -6.33 -6.10 -11.36
C VAL A 144 -7.28 -5.02 -11.86
N PHE A 145 -6.96 -3.74 -11.71
CA PHE A 145 -7.76 -2.63 -12.19
C PHE A 145 -8.01 -2.73 -13.70
N ASN A 146 -6.96 -2.91 -14.50
CA ASN A 146 -7.10 -3.00 -15.96
C ASN A 146 -7.85 -4.26 -16.42
N SER A 147 -7.81 -5.35 -15.64
CA SER A 147 -8.58 -6.57 -15.93
C SER A 147 -10.08 -6.37 -15.70
N PHE A 148 -10.47 -5.54 -14.75
CA PHE A 148 -11.88 -5.22 -14.46
C PHE A 148 -12.39 -4.00 -15.24
N TRP A 149 -11.52 -3.21 -15.87
CA TRP A 149 -11.91 -2.04 -16.66
C TRP A 149 -12.97 -2.33 -17.74
N PRO A 150 -12.96 -3.52 -18.42
CA PRO A 150 -13.99 -3.88 -19.39
C PRO A 150 -15.42 -4.03 -18.84
N ILE A 151 -15.64 -3.96 -17.52
CA ILE A 151 -16.98 -3.89 -16.91
C ILE A 151 -17.74 -2.64 -17.42
N GLY A 152 -17.01 -1.59 -17.83
CA GLY A 152 -17.57 -0.41 -18.48
C GLY A 152 -18.13 0.67 -17.53
N ASN A 153 -18.27 0.38 -16.24
CA ASN A 153 -18.64 1.36 -15.22
C ASN A 153 -17.47 1.64 -14.30
N LYS A 154 -16.87 2.83 -14.42
CA LYS A 154 -15.67 3.20 -13.64
C LYS A 154 -15.88 3.14 -12.13
N TRP A 155 -17.07 3.50 -11.64
CA TRP A 155 -17.35 3.52 -10.21
C TRP A 155 -17.43 2.11 -9.63
N ILE A 156 -18.00 1.17 -10.38
CA ILE A 156 -17.98 -0.25 -9.98
C ILE A 156 -16.55 -0.74 -9.90
N VAL A 157 -15.71 -0.43 -10.88
CA VAL A 157 -14.30 -0.84 -10.87
C VAL A 157 -13.53 -0.21 -9.72
N ILE A 158 -13.75 1.08 -9.45
CA ILE A 158 -13.12 1.81 -8.34
C ILE A 158 -13.48 1.17 -6.99
N VAL A 159 -14.78 0.96 -6.73
CA VAL A 159 -15.25 0.38 -5.47
C VAL A 159 -14.77 -1.07 -5.33
N LEU A 160 -14.93 -1.87 -6.38
CA LEU A 160 -14.50 -3.28 -6.38
C LEU A 160 -13.00 -3.41 -6.08
N THR A 161 -12.15 -2.70 -6.81
CA THR A 161 -10.69 -2.80 -6.65
C THR A 161 -10.21 -2.18 -5.34
N GLY A 162 -10.89 -1.14 -4.83
CA GLY A 162 -10.64 -0.59 -3.51
C GLY A 162 -10.99 -1.55 -2.39
N CYS A 163 -12.15 -2.21 -2.45
CA CYS A 163 -12.54 -3.25 -1.48
C CYS A 163 -11.60 -4.46 -1.53
N ILE A 164 -11.19 -4.89 -2.72
CA ILE A 164 -10.19 -5.96 -2.87
C ILE A 164 -8.89 -5.55 -2.18
N PHE A 165 -8.40 -4.35 -2.44
CA PHE A 165 -7.18 -3.83 -1.81
C PHE A 165 -7.28 -3.84 -0.27
N GLY A 166 -8.41 -3.37 0.28
CA GLY A 166 -8.68 -3.43 1.72
C GLY A 166 -8.65 -4.86 2.28
N ALA A 167 -9.28 -5.82 1.57
CA ALA A 167 -9.34 -7.22 1.99
C ALA A 167 -7.96 -7.89 2.04
N PHE A 168 -7.05 -7.53 1.13
CA PHE A 168 -5.68 -8.06 1.08
C PHE A 168 -4.79 -7.59 2.23
N HIS A 169 -5.24 -6.66 3.07
CA HIS A 169 -4.54 -6.28 4.30
C HIS A 169 -4.77 -7.25 5.47
N GLY A 170 -5.59 -8.30 5.29
CA GLY A 170 -5.73 -9.44 6.21
C GLY A 170 -6.30 -9.10 7.59
N SER A 171 -6.85 -7.91 7.80
CA SER A 171 -7.44 -7.47 9.05
C SER A 171 -8.77 -6.75 8.82
N ILE A 172 -9.83 -7.17 9.50
CA ILE A 172 -11.13 -6.50 9.44
C ILE A 172 -11.03 -5.03 9.93
N TRP A 173 -10.16 -4.78 10.91
CA TRP A 173 -9.95 -3.45 11.49
C TRP A 173 -9.24 -2.49 10.55
N ARG A 174 -8.40 -3.03 9.65
CA ARG A 174 -7.71 -2.28 8.59
C ARG A 174 -8.51 -2.20 7.31
N PHE A 175 -9.51 -3.07 7.12
CA PHE A 175 -10.28 -3.17 5.88
C PHE A 175 -10.86 -1.83 5.43
N PHE A 176 -11.63 -1.17 6.29
CA PHE A 176 -12.34 0.07 5.90
C PHE A 176 -11.39 1.22 5.56
N PRO A 177 -10.41 1.60 6.41
CA PRO A 177 -9.50 2.69 6.04
C PRO A 177 -8.66 2.35 4.80
N THR A 178 -8.20 1.12 4.64
CA THR A 178 -7.42 0.73 3.46
C THR A 178 -8.27 0.59 2.20
N ALA A 179 -9.54 0.19 2.30
CA ALA A 179 -10.46 0.19 1.17
C ALA A 179 -10.74 1.62 0.68
N ILE A 180 -10.93 2.59 1.59
CA ILE A 180 -11.09 4.01 1.24
C ILE A 180 -9.85 4.52 0.48
N LEU A 181 -8.65 4.27 1.00
CA LEU A 181 -7.39 4.60 0.32
C LEU A 181 -7.28 3.89 -1.03
N GLY A 182 -7.69 2.62 -1.08
CA GLY A 182 -7.74 1.81 -2.28
C GLY A 182 -8.66 2.38 -3.37
N MET A 183 -9.86 2.83 -2.99
CA MET A 183 -10.80 3.50 -3.91
C MET A 183 -10.24 4.83 -4.40
N ALA A 184 -9.62 5.62 -3.53
CA ALA A 184 -9.00 6.89 -3.89
C ALA A 184 -7.88 6.70 -4.92
N MET A 185 -7.00 5.71 -4.71
CA MET A 185 -5.94 5.40 -5.67
C MET A 185 -6.50 4.85 -6.99
N ALA A 186 -7.56 4.01 -6.96
CA ALA A 186 -8.22 3.56 -8.18
C ALA A 186 -8.86 4.73 -8.95
N TYR A 187 -9.49 5.67 -8.25
CA TYR A 187 -10.02 6.90 -8.83
C TYR A 187 -8.90 7.76 -9.44
N LEU A 188 -7.80 7.94 -8.72
CA LEU A 188 -6.64 8.72 -9.19
C LEU A 188 -6.08 8.16 -10.51
N LEU A 189 -5.95 6.83 -10.62
CA LEU A 189 -5.53 6.18 -11.86
C LEU A 189 -6.56 6.37 -12.98
N ALA A 190 -7.85 6.21 -12.67
CA ALA A 190 -8.93 6.37 -13.66
C ALA A 190 -8.96 7.78 -14.28
N GLU A 191 -8.67 8.81 -13.48
CA GLU A 191 -8.70 10.21 -13.93
C GLU A 191 -7.39 10.66 -14.59
N THR A 192 -6.25 10.18 -14.09
CA THR A 192 -4.94 10.66 -14.55
C THR A 192 -4.30 9.78 -15.62
N GLY A 193 -4.65 8.49 -15.65
CA GLY A 193 -3.98 7.51 -16.50
C GLY A 193 -2.48 7.38 -16.24
N ASN A 194 -1.98 7.78 -15.06
CA ASN A 194 -0.56 7.80 -14.73
C ASN A 194 -0.29 7.21 -13.34
N MET A 195 0.28 6.01 -13.32
CA MET A 195 0.58 5.26 -12.09
C MET A 195 1.61 5.95 -11.17
N VAL A 196 2.41 6.89 -11.67
CA VAL A 196 3.37 7.65 -10.85
C VAL A 196 2.67 8.39 -9.71
N TYR A 197 1.50 8.95 -9.96
CA TYR A 197 0.70 9.61 -8.91
C TYR A 197 0.21 8.62 -7.85
N ASN A 198 -0.16 7.42 -8.26
CA ASN A 198 -0.55 6.34 -7.35
C ASN A 198 0.61 5.89 -6.46
N ILE A 199 1.78 5.65 -7.07
CA ILE A 199 3.00 5.28 -6.35
C ILE A 199 3.36 6.35 -5.32
N MET A 200 3.30 7.64 -5.70
CA MET A 200 3.52 8.75 -4.78
C MET A 200 2.51 8.76 -3.64
N PHE A 201 1.21 8.68 -3.96
CA PHE A 201 0.13 8.64 -2.96
C PHE A 201 0.36 7.51 -1.95
N HIS A 202 0.62 6.31 -2.45
CA HIS A 202 0.83 5.10 -1.65
C HIS A 202 2.09 5.23 -0.77
N ALA A 203 3.21 5.68 -1.36
CA ALA A 203 4.46 5.88 -0.61
C ALA A 203 4.29 6.87 0.54
N ILE A 204 3.67 8.04 0.30
CA ILE A 204 3.40 9.04 1.34
C ILE A 204 2.48 8.46 2.42
N ASN A 205 1.45 7.72 2.02
CA ASN A 205 0.54 7.08 2.96
C ASN A 205 1.26 6.11 3.90
N ASN A 206 2.14 5.28 3.38
CA ASN A 206 2.88 4.30 4.17
C ASN A 206 4.06 4.95 4.94
N LEU A 207 4.56 6.08 4.47
CA LEU A 207 5.60 6.84 5.16
C LEU A 207 5.08 7.53 6.44
N LEU A 208 3.83 8.02 6.43
CA LEU A 208 3.24 8.77 7.55
C LEU A 208 3.35 8.02 8.89
N PRO A 209 2.88 6.76 9.05
CA PRO A 209 3.01 6.06 10.31
C PRO A 209 4.46 5.86 10.74
N LEU A 210 5.40 5.64 9.81
CA LEU A 210 6.83 5.52 10.14
C LEU A 210 7.38 6.82 10.70
N VAL A 211 7.07 7.96 10.08
CA VAL A 211 7.49 9.28 10.57
C VAL A 211 6.95 9.54 11.97
N LEU A 212 5.69 9.19 12.22
CA LEU A 212 5.09 9.36 13.56
C LEU A 212 5.73 8.44 14.59
N MET A 213 5.97 7.17 14.27
CA MET A 213 6.57 6.19 15.20
C MET A 213 8.01 6.53 15.54
N PHE A 214 8.87 6.70 14.54
CA PHE A 214 10.28 7.03 14.77
C PHE A 214 10.46 8.44 15.34
N GLY A 215 9.62 9.41 14.94
CA GLY A 215 9.61 10.75 15.49
C GLY A 215 9.21 10.77 16.96
N MET A 216 8.20 9.98 17.35
CA MET A 216 7.80 9.85 18.74
C MET A 216 8.90 9.18 19.58
N GLN A 217 9.51 8.10 19.07
CA GLN A 217 10.63 7.43 19.74
C GLN A 217 11.79 8.42 19.98
N TRP A 218 12.20 9.15 18.95
CA TRP A 218 13.27 10.14 19.06
C TRP A 218 12.95 11.24 20.08
N LEU A 219 11.71 11.73 20.10
CA LEU A 219 11.26 12.73 21.08
C LEU A 219 11.32 12.18 22.50
N MET A 220 10.85 10.97 22.75
CA MET A 220 10.87 10.34 24.06
C MET A 220 12.30 10.13 24.57
N ASP A 221 13.19 9.65 23.71
CA ASP A 221 14.61 9.44 24.03
C ASP A 221 15.26 10.79 24.44
N GLY A 222 14.98 11.87 23.70
CA GLY A 222 15.45 13.22 24.03
C GLY A 222 14.93 13.72 25.38
N LEU A 223 13.64 13.51 25.67
CA LEU A 223 13.06 13.88 26.96
C LEU A 223 13.66 13.11 28.14
N TYR A 224 13.91 11.81 27.98
CA TYR A 224 14.56 11.00 29.01
C TYR A 224 16.00 11.45 29.28
N GLN A 225 16.76 11.83 28.25
CA GLN A 225 18.11 12.38 28.41
C GLN A 225 18.10 13.68 29.20
N VAL A 226 17.19 14.60 28.86
CA VAL A 226 17.05 15.89 29.57
C VAL A 226 16.61 15.68 31.03
N ALA A 227 15.62 14.83 31.28
CA ALA A 227 15.15 14.52 32.62
C ALA A 227 16.22 13.84 33.48
N GLY A 228 16.97 12.88 32.89
CA GLY A 228 18.09 12.22 33.55
C GLY A 228 19.21 13.19 33.91
N SER A 229 19.60 14.09 32.99
CA SER A 229 20.65 15.08 33.28
C SER A 229 20.22 16.08 34.39
N ALA A 230 18.95 16.45 34.46
CA ALA A 230 18.44 17.32 35.54
C ALA A 230 18.45 16.60 36.90
N ALA A 231 18.25 15.30 36.96
CA ALA A 231 18.31 14.54 38.22
C ALA A 231 19.73 14.37 38.76
N TYR A 232 20.78 14.44 37.94
CA TYR A 232 22.18 14.36 38.34
C TYR A 232 22.79 15.78 38.65
N SER A 233 22.06 16.87 38.40
CA SER A 233 22.53 18.22 38.63
C SER A 233 22.06 18.82 39.98
N GLN A 234 21.32 18.07 40.79
CA GLN A 234 20.93 18.36 42.17
C GLN A 234 21.74 17.55 43.16
#